data_f86f8c112fd9b6270655be4e97fe75af
#
_entry.id   f86f8c112fd9b6270655be4e97fe75af
#
_cell.length_a   1.000
_cell.length_b   1.000
_cell.length_c   1.000
_cell.angle_alpha   90.00
_cell.angle_beta   90.00
_cell.angle_gamma   90.00
#
_symmetry.space_group_name_H-M   'P 1'
#
loop_
_entity.id
_entity.type
_entity.pdbx_description
1 polymer ?
#
loop_
_entity_poly.entity_id
_entity_poly.type
_entity_poly.pdbx_seq_one_letter_code
_entity_poly.pdbx_strand_id
1 'polypeptide(L)'
;SQKQMLSLPQSLIMEKAPMYYGSYLHLDKILDSQYPVSYEAPNEPAHDEMLFIVIHQAYELWFKQILFEMDYITGVFGQETINDNSEDLNLVRHRLRRIIRILELLNQQVHILDTMTPLDFLEFRNLLTPSSGFQSKQFRLIEAWLGLSLESRHQKDYYKRTNEGGFTKKDYEHITDTESSNTILQLVNNWLERMP
;
A
#
# COMPACT_ATOMS: atom_id res chain seq x y z
N SER A 1 -13.39 60.55 26.17
CA SER A 1 -13.52 59.07 26.17
C SER A 1 -12.46 58.47 25.26
N GLN A 2 -11.32 58.07 25.81
CA GLN A 2 -10.30 57.32 25.12
C GLN A 2 -10.74 55.85 25.05
N LYS A 3 -10.97 55.34 23.86
CA LYS A 3 -11.13 53.90 23.61
C LYS A 3 -9.77 53.21 23.73
N GLN A 4 -9.53 52.47 24.77
CA GLN A 4 -8.44 51.51 24.87
C GLN A 4 -8.61 50.44 23.80
N MET A 5 -7.77 50.45 22.78
CA MET A 5 -7.58 49.31 21.88
C MET A 5 -6.82 48.22 22.67
N LEU A 6 -7.50 47.19 23.03
CA LEU A 6 -6.89 45.93 23.54
C LEU A 6 -6.06 45.32 22.43
N SER A 7 -4.74 45.51 22.51
CA SER A 7 -3.78 44.74 21.69
C SER A 7 -3.79 43.28 22.19
N LEU A 8 -4.18 42.40 21.32
CA LEU A 8 -4.04 40.93 21.55
C LEU A 8 -2.54 40.62 21.75
N PRO A 9 -2.21 39.73 22.70
CA PRO A 9 -0.83 39.35 22.94
C PRO A 9 -0.22 38.64 21.72
N GLN A 10 0.92 39.11 21.25
CA GLN A 10 1.75 38.58 20.15
C GLN A 10 2.36 37.16 20.43
N SER A 11 1.95 36.46 21.48
CA SER A 11 2.65 35.31 22.02
C SER A 11 2.09 33.95 21.56
N LEU A 12 1.36 33.85 20.44
CA LEU A 12 0.77 32.58 19.95
C LEU A 12 1.04 32.27 18.46
N ILE A 13 2.00 32.91 17.85
CA ILE A 13 2.54 32.40 16.59
C ILE A 13 3.68 31.45 16.99
N MET A 14 3.37 30.18 17.24
CA MET A 14 4.40 29.15 17.26
C MET A 14 5.01 29.15 15.86
N GLU A 15 6.19 29.72 15.71
CA GLU A 15 6.98 29.66 14.50
C GLU A 15 7.19 28.15 14.19
N LYS A 16 6.51 27.64 13.16
CA LYS A 16 6.64 26.26 12.76
C LYS A 16 8.08 26.04 12.32
N ALA A 17 8.78 25.13 12.98
CA ALA A 17 10.16 24.80 12.62
C ALA A 17 10.25 24.46 11.11
N PRO A 18 11.31 24.91 10.43
CA PRO A 18 11.46 24.66 8.99
C PRO A 18 11.47 23.16 8.71
N MET A 19 10.71 22.75 7.69
CA MET A 19 10.60 21.37 7.27
C MET A 19 11.56 21.09 6.12
N TYR A 20 12.56 20.25 6.34
CA TYR A 20 13.52 19.84 5.32
C TYR A 20 13.10 18.54 4.63
N TYR A 21 13.56 18.34 3.40
CA TYR A 21 13.21 17.20 2.55
C TYR A 21 13.40 15.84 3.23
N GLY A 22 14.57 15.60 3.81
CA GLY A 22 14.88 14.35 4.50
C GLY A 22 13.99 14.09 5.72
N SER A 23 13.74 15.13 6.52
CA SER A 23 12.87 15.05 7.70
C SER A 23 11.41 14.85 7.34
N TYR A 24 10.93 15.52 6.28
CA TYR A 24 9.56 15.37 5.80
C TYR A 24 9.27 13.96 5.29
N LEU A 25 10.21 13.39 4.54
CA LEU A 25 10.06 12.04 3.96
C LEU A 25 10.52 10.93 4.90
N HIS A 26 11.06 11.26 6.08
CA HIS A 26 11.67 10.29 7.00
C HIS A 26 12.68 9.38 6.30
N LEU A 27 13.58 9.97 5.49
CA LEU A 27 14.55 9.23 4.70
C LEU A 27 15.51 8.41 5.57
N ASP A 28 15.81 8.87 6.77
CA ASP A 28 16.55 8.14 7.80
C ASP A 28 15.95 6.77 8.13
N LYS A 29 14.61 6.64 8.03
CA LYS A 29 13.92 5.37 8.28
C LYS A 29 13.81 4.51 7.03
N ILE A 30 13.55 5.12 5.87
CA ILE A 30 13.30 4.39 4.62
C ILE A 30 14.60 3.86 4.05
N LEU A 31 15.68 4.66 4.07
CA LEU A 31 16.98 4.30 3.48
C LEU A 31 17.86 3.47 4.42
N ASP A 32 17.44 3.31 5.69
CA ASP A 32 18.09 2.46 6.67
C ASP A 32 17.20 1.25 7.06
N SER A 33 16.45 0.73 6.10
CA SER A 33 15.54 -0.42 6.30
C SER A 33 15.88 -1.63 5.42
N GLN A 34 17.03 -1.63 4.75
CA GLN A 34 17.50 -2.71 3.90
C GLN A 34 18.59 -3.51 4.62
N TYR A 35 18.22 -4.70 5.11
CA TYR A 35 19.13 -5.59 5.85
C TYR A 35 19.27 -6.94 5.13
N PRO A 36 20.22 -7.08 4.19
CA PRO A 36 20.46 -8.35 3.51
C PRO A 36 20.92 -9.44 4.47
N VAL A 37 20.18 -10.54 4.55
CA VAL A 37 20.50 -11.67 5.44
C VAL A 37 21.79 -12.37 5.01
N SER A 38 22.13 -12.36 3.72
CA SER A 38 23.37 -12.92 3.22
C SER A 38 24.62 -12.19 3.73
N TYR A 39 24.48 -10.94 4.19
CA TYR A 39 25.60 -10.17 4.75
C TYR A 39 25.88 -10.47 6.22
N GLU A 40 25.02 -11.27 6.86
CA GLU A 40 25.20 -11.71 8.22
C GLU A 40 26.06 -12.99 8.26
N ALA A 41 27.14 -12.99 9.08
CA ALA A 41 27.97 -14.17 9.24
C ALA A 41 27.15 -15.35 9.81
N PRO A 42 27.36 -16.60 9.38
CA PRO A 42 28.47 -17.08 8.52
C PRO A 42 28.19 -17.10 7.00
N ASN A 43 27.16 -16.37 6.52
CA ASN A 43 26.77 -16.42 5.13
C ASN A 43 27.79 -15.71 4.21
N GLU A 44 27.73 -16.01 2.92
CA GLU A 44 28.47 -15.29 1.88
C GLU A 44 27.60 -14.18 1.31
N PRO A 45 28.07 -12.92 1.23
CA PRO A 45 27.29 -11.79 0.73
C PRO A 45 26.83 -11.99 -0.72
N ALA A 46 25.51 -11.98 -0.94
CA ALA A 46 24.90 -12.01 -2.26
C ALA A 46 24.52 -10.58 -2.68
N HIS A 47 25.13 -10.07 -3.75
CA HIS A 47 24.96 -8.67 -4.18
C HIS A 47 23.51 -8.32 -4.51
N ASP A 48 22.81 -9.22 -5.18
CA ASP A 48 21.47 -8.98 -5.72
C ASP A 48 20.36 -9.08 -4.66
N GLU A 49 20.68 -9.51 -3.43
CA GLU A 49 19.73 -9.47 -2.33
C GLU A 49 19.28 -8.03 -2.00
N MET A 50 20.18 -7.04 -2.15
CA MET A 50 19.82 -5.63 -1.98
C MET A 50 18.76 -5.20 -3.02
N LEU A 51 18.93 -5.57 -4.29
CA LEU A 51 17.94 -5.30 -5.34
C LEU A 51 16.60 -5.95 -5.01
N PHE A 52 16.63 -7.21 -4.55
CA PHE A 52 15.44 -7.95 -4.17
C PHE A 52 14.66 -7.25 -3.05
N ILE A 53 15.36 -6.79 -2.01
CA ILE A 53 14.75 -6.06 -0.89
C ILE A 53 14.14 -4.74 -1.37
N VAL A 54 14.92 -3.91 -2.08
CA VAL A 54 14.48 -2.58 -2.53
C VAL A 54 13.24 -2.67 -3.42
N ILE A 55 13.21 -3.62 -4.35
CA ILE A 55 12.07 -3.81 -5.24
C ILE A 55 10.81 -4.16 -4.43
N HIS A 56 10.90 -5.11 -3.50
CA HIS A 56 9.75 -5.51 -2.69
C HIS A 56 9.26 -4.38 -1.77
N GLN A 57 10.18 -3.64 -1.17
CA GLN A 57 9.82 -2.45 -0.38
C GLN A 57 9.13 -1.37 -1.23
N ALA A 58 9.59 -1.15 -2.46
CA ALA A 58 8.95 -0.21 -3.38
C ALA A 58 7.52 -0.66 -3.76
N TYR A 59 7.29 -1.97 -4.00
CA TYR A 59 5.96 -2.52 -4.19
C TYR A 59 5.05 -2.27 -2.98
N GLU A 60 5.52 -2.55 -1.77
CA GLU A 60 4.76 -2.35 -0.54
C GLU A 60 4.39 -0.87 -0.30
N LEU A 61 5.27 0.07 -0.64
CA LEU A 61 4.97 1.50 -0.58
C LEU A 61 3.89 1.91 -1.60
N TRP A 62 3.92 1.36 -2.80
CA TRP A 62 2.88 1.60 -3.81
C TRP A 62 1.56 0.91 -3.43
N PHE A 63 1.60 -0.28 -2.87
CA PHE A 63 0.40 -0.95 -2.35
C PHE A 63 -0.26 -0.11 -1.25
N LYS A 64 0.52 0.47 -0.35
CA LYS A 64 0.02 1.39 0.66
C LYS A 64 -0.69 2.59 0.03
N GLN A 65 -0.12 3.19 -1.03
CA GLN A 65 -0.75 4.30 -1.74
C GLN A 65 -2.06 3.86 -2.42
N ILE A 66 -2.07 2.70 -3.07
CA ILE A 66 -3.28 2.15 -3.70
C ILE A 66 -4.38 1.98 -2.65
N LEU A 67 -4.09 1.34 -1.51
CA LEU A 67 -5.06 1.14 -0.44
C LEU A 67 -5.58 2.46 0.12
N PHE A 68 -4.72 3.48 0.27
CA PHE A 68 -5.13 4.81 0.69
C PHE A 68 -6.12 5.48 -0.28
N GLU A 69 -5.92 5.31 -1.59
CA GLU A 69 -6.88 5.78 -2.58
C GLU A 69 -8.20 4.96 -2.56
N MET A 70 -8.11 3.65 -2.35
CA MET A 70 -9.27 2.76 -2.26
C MET A 70 -10.15 3.10 -1.07
N ASP A 71 -9.58 3.40 0.09
CA ASP A 71 -10.32 3.82 1.29
C ASP A 71 -11.19 5.05 1.02
N TYR A 72 -10.65 6.03 0.30
CA TYR A 72 -11.44 7.19 -0.09
C TYR A 72 -12.59 6.82 -1.04
N ILE A 73 -12.32 6.02 -2.07
CA ILE A 73 -13.30 5.61 -3.07
C ILE A 73 -14.45 4.85 -2.41
N THR A 74 -14.13 3.89 -1.55
CA THR A 74 -15.13 3.09 -0.84
C THR A 74 -15.94 3.93 0.14
N GLY A 75 -15.30 4.91 0.79
CA GLY A 75 -15.97 5.88 1.66
C GLY A 75 -17.00 6.73 0.91
N VAL A 76 -16.68 7.17 -0.31
CA VAL A 76 -17.63 7.94 -1.14
C VAL A 76 -18.81 7.04 -1.59
N PHE A 77 -18.54 5.87 -2.15
CA PHE A 77 -19.60 4.98 -2.64
C PHE A 77 -20.41 4.30 -1.52
N GLY A 78 -19.90 4.28 -0.29
CA GLY A 78 -20.61 3.80 0.90
C GLY A 78 -21.67 4.77 1.44
N GLN A 79 -21.74 6.02 0.93
CA GLN A 79 -22.75 6.99 1.34
C GLN A 79 -24.15 6.58 0.83
N GLU A 80 -25.17 6.91 1.60
CA GLU A 80 -26.58 6.62 1.21
C GLU A 80 -26.97 7.34 -0.07
N THR A 81 -26.50 8.57 -0.27
CA THR A 81 -26.77 9.40 -1.44
C THR A 81 -25.47 10.02 -1.94
N ILE A 82 -25.26 9.94 -3.25
CA ILE A 82 -24.15 10.59 -3.94
C ILE A 82 -24.75 11.50 -4.99
N ASN A 83 -24.37 12.78 -4.97
CA ASN A 83 -24.78 13.70 -6.02
C ASN A 83 -23.92 13.47 -7.28
N ASP A 84 -24.54 13.16 -8.40
CA ASP A 84 -23.88 12.80 -9.67
C ASP A 84 -22.95 13.89 -10.23
N ASN A 85 -23.20 15.15 -9.87
CA ASN A 85 -22.37 16.29 -10.25
C ASN A 85 -21.45 16.73 -9.10
N SER A 86 -21.23 15.88 -8.09
CA SER A 86 -20.44 16.23 -6.94
C SER A 86 -18.95 16.30 -7.25
N GLU A 87 -18.24 17.13 -6.47
CA GLU A 87 -16.78 17.15 -6.44
C GLU A 87 -16.21 15.78 -6.08
N ASP A 88 -16.89 15.03 -5.21
CA ASP A 88 -16.49 13.70 -4.75
C ASP A 88 -16.37 12.71 -5.91
N LEU A 89 -17.31 12.68 -6.87
CA LEU A 89 -17.20 11.81 -8.06
C LEU A 89 -16.03 12.18 -8.97
N ASN A 90 -15.74 13.47 -9.10
CA ASN A 90 -14.56 13.92 -9.83
C ASN A 90 -13.27 13.48 -9.12
N LEU A 91 -13.22 13.55 -7.80
CA LEU A 91 -12.11 13.05 -7.01
C LEU A 91 -11.97 11.54 -7.11
N VAL A 92 -13.06 10.77 -7.02
CA VAL A 92 -13.07 9.31 -7.24
C VAL A 92 -12.45 8.96 -8.59
N ARG A 93 -12.88 9.62 -9.67
CA ARG A 93 -12.30 9.43 -11.01
C ARG A 93 -10.79 9.71 -11.04
N HIS A 94 -10.35 10.76 -10.38
CA HIS A 94 -8.93 11.10 -10.26
C HIS A 94 -8.13 10.02 -9.52
N ARG A 95 -8.68 9.51 -8.41
CA ARG A 95 -8.04 8.48 -7.60
C ARG A 95 -7.99 7.15 -8.33
N LEU A 96 -9.04 6.74 -9.01
CA LEU A 96 -9.03 5.55 -9.87
C LEU A 96 -7.96 5.63 -10.96
N ARG A 97 -7.82 6.78 -11.62
CA ARG A 97 -6.76 7.00 -12.61
C ARG A 97 -5.36 6.89 -11.98
N ARG A 98 -5.19 7.38 -10.76
CA ARG A 98 -3.91 7.22 -10.02
C ARG A 98 -3.61 5.77 -9.73
N ILE A 99 -4.59 5.00 -9.26
CA ILE A 99 -4.45 3.56 -9.03
C ILE A 99 -4.00 2.85 -10.32
N ILE A 100 -4.66 3.14 -11.45
CA ILE A 100 -4.29 2.57 -12.75
C ILE A 100 -2.84 2.90 -13.11
N ARG A 101 -2.41 4.15 -12.95
CA ARG A 101 -1.02 4.56 -13.23
C ARG A 101 0.00 3.87 -12.34
N ILE A 102 -0.35 3.67 -11.06
CA ILE A 102 0.52 2.92 -10.14
C ILE A 102 0.61 1.45 -10.57
N LEU A 103 -0.50 0.82 -10.92
CA LEU A 103 -0.50 -0.57 -11.40
C LEU A 103 0.29 -0.74 -12.70
N GLU A 104 0.19 0.22 -13.64
CA GLU A 104 1.02 0.25 -14.84
C GLU A 104 2.52 0.35 -14.51
N LEU A 105 2.89 1.21 -13.55
CA LEU A 105 4.25 1.33 -13.06
C LEU A 105 4.76 0.03 -12.42
N LEU A 106 3.95 -0.59 -11.57
CA LEU A 106 4.29 -1.85 -10.91
C LEU A 106 4.52 -2.97 -11.94
N ASN A 107 3.69 -3.03 -12.98
CA ASN A 107 3.88 -3.99 -14.07
C ASN A 107 5.19 -3.76 -14.84
N GLN A 108 5.61 -2.51 -15.01
CA GLN A 108 6.90 -2.19 -15.64
C GLN A 108 8.07 -2.45 -14.68
N GLN A 109 7.90 -2.16 -13.39
CA GLN A 109 8.96 -2.32 -12.39
C GLN A 109 9.42 -3.78 -12.26
N VAL A 110 8.56 -4.76 -12.54
CA VAL A 110 8.92 -6.19 -12.48
C VAL A 110 10.10 -6.51 -13.43
N HIS A 111 10.22 -5.79 -14.56
CA HIS A 111 11.32 -6.00 -15.51
C HIS A 111 12.70 -5.65 -14.94
N ILE A 112 12.79 -4.95 -13.84
CA ILE A 112 14.07 -4.74 -13.16
C ILE A 112 14.57 -6.08 -12.60
N LEU A 113 13.69 -6.98 -12.18
CA LEU A 113 14.06 -8.33 -11.72
C LEU A 113 14.62 -9.21 -12.85
N ASP A 114 14.34 -8.89 -14.12
CA ASP A 114 14.90 -9.62 -15.27
C ASP A 114 16.44 -9.43 -15.35
N THR A 115 16.98 -8.44 -14.64
CA THR A 115 18.44 -8.22 -14.53
C THR A 115 19.13 -9.13 -13.52
N MET A 116 18.37 -9.80 -12.65
CA MET A 116 18.84 -10.81 -11.71
C MET A 116 18.73 -12.18 -12.37
N THR A 117 19.85 -12.90 -12.52
CA THR A 117 19.80 -14.26 -13.06
C THR A 117 19.21 -15.24 -12.01
N PRO A 118 18.67 -16.40 -12.45
CA PRO A 118 18.27 -17.44 -11.52
C PRO A 118 19.38 -17.91 -10.57
N LEU A 119 20.63 -17.86 -11.00
CA LEU A 119 21.76 -18.23 -10.16
C LEU A 119 22.01 -17.19 -9.07
N ASP A 120 21.97 -15.90 -9.39
CA ASP A 120 22.10 -14.81 -8.41
C ASP A 120 21.01 -14.91 -7.33
N PHE A 121 19.78 -15.21 -7.74
CA PHE A 121 18.68 -15.43 -6.79
C PHE A 121 18.91 -16.64 -5.88
N LEU A 122 19.47 -17.72 -6.39
CA LEU A 122 19.73 -18.93 -5.60
C LEU A 122 20.81 -18.72 -4.54
N GLU A 123 21.69 -17.73 -4.67
CA GLU A 123 22.71 -17.42 -3.67
C GLU A 123 22.12 -17.10 -2.29
N PHE A 124 20.96 -16.44 -2.24
CA PHE A 124 20.32 -16.04 -0.98
C PHE A 124 18.91 -16.64 -0.76
N ARG A 125 18.27 -17.23 -1.77
CA ARG A 125 16.88 -17.72 -1.67
C ARG A 125 16.63 -18.64 -0.48
N ASN A 126 17.58 -19.54 -0.19
CA ASN A 126 17.44 -20.50 0.90
C ASN A 126 17.49 -19.83 2.28
N LEU A 127 18.17 -18.69 2.41
CA LEU A 127 18.25 -17.92 3.65
C LEU A 127 16.92 -17.24 3.99
N LEU A 128 16.05 -17.03 2.99
CA LEU A 128 14.77 -16.34 3.17
C LEU A 128 13.62 -17.28 3.56
N THR A 129 13.84 -18.60 3.58
CA THR A 129 12.78 -19.55 3.92
C THR A 129 12.29 -19.37 5.37
N PRO A 130 10.96 -19.29 5.64
CA PRO A 130 9.82 -19.52 4.75
C PRO A 130 9.22 -18.25 4.11
N SER A 131 9.96 -17.15 4.02
CA SER A 131 9.48 -15.88 3.47
C SER A 131 9.05 -16.01 2.00
N SER A 132 7.96 -15.32 1.65
CA SER A 132 7.37 -15.33 0.30
C SER A 132 6.57 -14.05 0.04
N GLY A 133 6.61 -13.55 -1.20
CA GLY A 133 5.77 -12.44 -1.64
C GLY A 133 4.26 -12.68 -1.47
N PHE A 134 3.82 -13.94 -1.40
CA PHE A 134 2.42 -14.29 -1.11
C PHE A 134 1.99 -13.91 0.32
N GLN A 135 2.93 -13.57 1.18
CA GLN A 135 2.70 -13.07 2.53
C GLN A 135 2.44 -11.56 2.57
N SER A 136 2.42 -10.86 1.43
CA SER A 136 2.04 -9.46 1.39
C SER A 136 0.57 -9.29 1.75
N LYS A 137 0.30 -8.79 2.95
CA LYS A 137 -1.05 -8.44 3.39
C LYS A 137 -1.68 -7.37 2.51
N GLN A 138 -0.92 -6.34 2.14
CA GLN A 138 -1.40 -5.24 1.33
C GLN A 138 -1.86 -5.71 -0.04
N PHE A 139 -1.10 -6.62 -0.66
CA PHE A 139 -1.50 -7.20 -1.94
C PHE A 139 -2.79 -8.01 -1.82
N ARG A 140 -2.96 -8.81 -0.76
CA ARG A 140 -4.21 -9.55 -0.51
C ARG A 140 -5.42 -8.63 -0.36
N LEU A 141 -5.27 -7.50 0.33
CA LEU A 141 -6.33 -6.50 0.47
C LEU A 141 -6.69 -5.85 -0.88
N ILE A 142 -5.69 -5.54 -1.72
CA ILE A 142 -5.92 -5.00 -3.08
C ILE A 142 -6.70 -6.00 -3.93
N GLU A 143 -6.31 -7.29 -3.93
CA GLU A 143 -7.03 -8.34 -4.64
C GLU A 143 -8.50 -8.43 -4.19
N ALA A 144 -8.76 -8.34 -2.88
CA ALA A 144 -10.10 -8.37 -2.32
C ALA A 144 -10.92 -7.16 -2.76
N TRP A 145 -10.40 -5.95 -2.64
CA TRP A 145 -11.07 -4.71 -3.05
C TRP A 145 -11.37 -4.66 -4.54
N LEU A 146 -10.49 -5.18 -5.39
CA LEU A 146 -10.69 -5.27 -6.84
C LEU A 146 -11.64 -6.41 -7.24
N GLY A 147 -12.06 -7.24 -6.30
CA GLY A 147 -13.00 -8.32 -6.55
C GLY A 147 -12.39 -9.54 -7.23
N LEU A 148 -11.08 -9.73 -7.11
CA LEU A 148 -10.44 -10.92 -7.63
C LEU A 148 -10.87 -12.13 -6.79
N SER A 149 -11.58 -13.09 -7.40
CA SER A 149 -12.07 -14.27 -6.70
C SER A 149 -10.92 -15.11 -6.16
N LEU A 150 -11.15 -15.83 -5.05
CA LEU A 150 -10.15 -16.73 -4.47
C LEU A 150 -9.63 -17.77 -5.48
N GLU A 151 -10.51 -18.23 -6.38
CA GLU A 151 -10.16 -19.21 -7.40
C GLU A 151 -9.21 -18.65 -8.46
N SER A 152 -9.27 -17.34 -8.70
CA SER A 152 -8.41 -16.63 -9.64
C SER A 152 -7.09 -16.18 -9.03
N ARG A 153 -6.95 -16.22 -7.70
CA ARG A 153 -5.73 -15.81 -7.00
C ARG A 153 -4.70 -16.91 -7.00
N HIS A 154 -3.45 -16.54 -7.19
CA HIS A 154 -2.36 -17.50 -7.04
C HIS A 154 -2.27 -18.00 -5.60
N GLN A 155 -2.12 -19.33 -5.42
CA GLN A 155 -2.13 -20.01 -4.12
C GLN A 155 -3.39 -19.74 -3.25
N LYS A 156 -4.50 -19.36 -3.87
CA LYS A 156 -5.84 -19.27 -3.28
C LYS A 156 -5.89 -18.84 -1.81
N ASP A 157 -5.94 -19.81 -0.91
CA ASP A 157 -6.13 -19.64 0.53
C ASP A 157 -4.84 -19.73 1.37
N TYR A 158 -3.66 -19.54 0.74
CA TYR A 158 -2.36 -19.62 1.43
C TYR A 158 -2.30 -18.75 2.69
N TYR A 159 -2.89 -17.57 2.64
CA TYR A 159 -2.94 -16.65 3.78
C TYR A 159 -3.76 -17.17 4.97
N LYS A 160 -4.64 -18.14 4.76
CA LYS A 160 -5.42 -18.80 5.83
C LYS A 160 -4.55 -19.69 6.72
N ARG A 161 -3.36 -20.04 6.28
CA ARG A 161 -2.39 -20.84 7.03
C ARG A 161 -1.55 -19.92 7.94
N THR A 162 -2.19 -19.34 8.96
CA THR A 162 -1.56 -18.34 9.83
C THR A 162 -0.26 -18.82 10.49
N ASN A 163 -0.14 -20.12 10.79
CA ASN A 163 1.06 -20.70 11.39
C ASN A 163 2.20 -20.95 10.37
N GLU A 164 1.86 -21.13 9.10
CA GLU A 164 2.80 -21.46 8.02
C GLU A 164 2.98 -20.30 7.04
N GLY A 165 1.98 -19.40 6.97
CA GLY A 165 1.90 -18.36 5.96
C GLY A 165 2.48 -17.01 6.37
N GLY A 166 2.95 -16.85 7.62
CA GLY A 166 3.50 -15.59 8.10
C GLY A 166 2.47 -14.50 8.42
N PHE A 167 1.16 -14.79 8.31
CA PHE A 167 0.09 -13.87 8.70
C PHE A 167 -0.25 -14.01 10.19
N THR A 168 -0.43 -12.87 10.86
CA THR A 168 -1.02 -12.87 12.20
C THR A 168 -2.53 -13.14 12.13
N LYS A 169 -3.13 -13.54 13.25
CA LYS A 169 -4.60 -13.66 13.35
C LYS A 169 -5.30 -12.37 12.95
N LYS A 170 -4.78 -11.22 13.35
CA LYS A 170 -5.31 -9.90 12.99
C LYS A 170 -5.23 -9.63 11.48
N ASP A 171 -4.18 -10.07 10.81
CA ASP A 171 -4.06 -9.92 9.36
C ASP A 171 -5.08 -10.79 8.63
N TYR A 172 -5.24 -12.04 9.08
CA TYR A 172 -6.25 -12.95 8.56
C TYR A 172 -7.67 -12.38 8.70
N GLU A 173 -8.02 -11.90 9.90
CA GLU A 173 -9.32 -11.28 10.17
C GLU A 173 -9.54 -10.08 9.24
N HIS A 174 -8.57 -9.19 9.10
CA HIS A 174 -8.68 -8.01 8.23
C HIS A 174 -8.86 -8.39 6.74
N ILE A 175 -8.13 -9.39 6.25
CA ILE A 175 -8.29 -9.85 4.86
C ILE A 175 -9.69 -10.46 4.66
N THR A 176 -10.15 -11.30 5.59
CA THR A 176 -11.45 -11.97 5.52
C THR A 176 -12.61 -10.96 5.59
N ASP A 177 -12.52 -9.96 6.45
CA ASP A 177 -13.50 -8.90 6.56
C ASP A 177 -13.58 -8.09 5.25
N THR A 178 -12.42 -7.80 4.64
CA THR A 178 -12.35 -7.11 3.35
C THR A 178 -12.97 -7.95 2.23
N GLU A 179 -12.72 -9.26 2.21
CA GLU A 179 -13.31 -10.20 1.24
C GLU A 179 -14.83 -10.30 1.37
N SER A 180 -15.35 -10.11 2.58
CA SER A 180 -16.79 -10.14 2.87
C SER A 180 -17.49 -8.80 2.57
N SER A 181 -16.71 -7.74 2.34
CA SER A 181 -17.21 -6.41 2.02
C SER A 181 -17.53 -6.28 0.53
N ASN A 182 -18.32 -5.25 0.16
CA ASN A 182 -18.57 -4.93 -1.24
C ASN A 182 -17.27 -4.52 -1.94
N THR A 183 -16.97 -5.14 -3.05
CA THR A 183 -15.84 -4.74 -3.92
C THR A 183 -16.10 -3.36 -4.55
N ILE A 184 -15.05 -2.71 -5.03
CA ILE A 184 -15.18 -1.42 -5.75
C ILE A 184 -16.17 -1.54 -6.92
N LEU A 185 -16.12 -2.64 -7.66
CA LEU A 185 -17.05 -2.86 -8.78
C LEU A 185 -18.50 -2.98 -8.30
N GLN A 186 -18.75 -3.71 -7.21
CA GLN A 186 -20.09 -3.81 -6.62
C GLN A 186 -20.59 -2.47 -6.12
N LEU A 187 -19.74 -1.68 -5.45
CA LEU A 187 -20.08 -0.34 -4.98
C LEU A 187 -20.46 0.60 -6.15
N VAL A 188 -19.69 0.56 -7.24
CA VAL A 188 -20.00 1.33 -8.47
C VAL A 188 -21.32 0.86 -9.08
N ASN A 189 -21.56 -0.44 -9.20
CA ASN A 189 -22.82 -0.96 -9.74
C ASN A 189 -24.01 -0.56 -8.87
N ASN A 190 -23.91 -0.69 -7.56
CA ASN A 190 -24.95 -0.26 -6.63
C ASN A 190 -25.25 1.25 -6.74
N TRP A 191 -24.23 2.06 -7.00
CA TRP A 191 -24.43 3.48 -7.25
C TRP A 191 -25.15 3.71 -8.59
N LEU A 192 -24.74 3.04 -9.68
CA LEU A 192 -25.38 3.15 -10.99
C LEU A 192 -26.85 2.72 -10.96
N GLU A 193 -27.20 1.68 -10.22
CA GLU A 193 -28.57 1.20 -10.06
C GLU A 193 -29.48 2.19 -9.30
N ARG A 194 -28.90 3.07 -8.49
CA ARG A 194 -29.63 4.12 -7.76
C ARG A 194 -29.82 5.40 -8.57
N MET A 195 -29.16 5.51 -9.71
CA MET A 195 -29.34 6.64 -10.62
C MET A 195 -30.70 6.56 -11.30
N PRO A 196 -31.46 7.70 -11.37
CA PRO A 196 -32.78 7.74 -11.99
C PRO A 196 -32.74 7.53 -13.54
#